data_673ac0a355e34857df8d8e8a3c982d65
#
_entry.id   673ac0a355e34857df8d8e8a3c982d65
#
_cell.length_a   1.000
_cell.length_b   1.000
_cell.length_c   1.000
_cell.angle_alpha   90.00
_cell.angle_beta   90.00
_cell.angle_gamma   90.00
#
_symmetry.space_group_name_H-M   'P 1'
#
loop_
_entity.id
_entity.type
_entity.pdbx_description
1 polymer ?
#
loop_
_entity_poly.entity_id
_entity_poly.type
_entity_poly.pdbx_seq_one_letter_code
_entity_poly.pdbx_strand_id
1 'polypeptide(L)'
;MNSDNKNIPALFPPTFSSVSEDPKGEPIVVLMSGGVDSSLTAQLLMDTGWNPVGVTMRIPVVDGCGVSRRSCGTEAAFVCRDLGIPHYFVDTENTFRESVIEPFRQAYLNGQTPSPCVDCNTHLKFDLVWTAVEQQLGIQLLYRQPKGVE
;
A
#
# COMPACT_ATOMS: atom_id res chain seq x y z
N MET A 1 -18.18 -19.41 12.88
CA MET A 1 -18.80 -18.35 12.09
C MET A 1 -18.53 -17.02 12.79
N ASN A 2 -17.35 -16.45 12.58
CA ASN A 2 -17.07 -15.07 12.95
C ASN A 2 -16.53 -14.43 11.68
N SER A 3 -17.43 -13.82 10.95
CA SER A 3 -17.09 -12.83 9.96
C SER A 3 -16.56 -11.63 10.72
N ASP A 4 -15.24 -11.59 10.90
CA ASP A 4 -14.53 -10.40 11.35
C ASP A 4 -14.91 -9.30 10.36
N ASN A 5 -15.81 -8.42 10.78
CA ASN A 5 -16.19 -7.23 10.06
C ASN A 5 -15.01 -6.24 10.16
N LYS A 6 -13.88 -6.62 9.51
CA LYS A 6 -12.75 -5.72 9.33
C LYS A 6 -13.30 -4.54 8.55
N ASN A 7 -13.25 -3.37 9.15
CA ASN A 7 -13.60 -2.13 8.47
C ASN A 7 -12.59 -1.89 7.35
N ILE A 8 -12.89 -2.45 6.16
CA ILE A 8 -12.00 -2.42 5.01
C ILE A 8 -11.97 -0.99 4.49
N PRO A 9 -10.80 -0.35 4.44
CA PRO A 9 -10.69 1.01 3.99
C PRO A 9 -11.06 1.14 2.51
N ALA A 10 -11.71 2.24 2.17
CA ALA A 10 -12.02 2.56 0.79
C ALA A 10 -10.74 2.89 0.01
N LEU A 11 -10.68 2.42 -1.23
CA LEU A 11 -9.72 2.90 -2.21
C LEU A 11 -10.26 4.19 -2.82
N PHE A 12 -9.43 5.23 -2.82
CA PHE A 12 -9.76 6.45 -3.55
C PHE A 12 -9.44 6.26 -5.03
N PRO A 13 -10.24 6.87 -5.93
CA PRO A 13 -10.02 6.76 -7.36
C PRO A 13 -8.61 7.21 -7.76
N PRO A 14 -8.14 6.80 -8.95
CA PRO A 14 -6.81 7.17 -9.42
C PRO A 14 -6.60 8.67 -9.37
N THR A 15 -5.45 9.07 -8.88
CA THR A 15 -5.08 10.48 -8.72
C THR A 15 -4.92 11.19 -10.06
N PHE A 16 -4.63 10.41 -11.13
CA PHE A 16 -4.44 10.92 -12.49
C PHE A 16 -5.15 10.02 -13.51
N SER A 17 -5.79 10.63 -14.48
CA SER A 17 -6.59 9.97 -15.52
C SER A 17 -5.79 9.53 -16.76
N SER A 18 -4.47 9.60 -16.76
CA SER A 18 -3.64 9.19 -17.88
C SER A 18 -3.29 7.69 -17.80
N VAL A 19 -4.29 6.84 -17.64
CA VAL A 19 -4.11 5.40 -17.75
C VAL A 19 -4.18 5.02 -19.23
N SER A 20 -3.31 4.13 -19.68
CA SER A 20 -3.37 3.56 -21.02
C SER A 20 -4.77 2.98 -21.27
N GLU A 21 -5.41 3.35 -22.38
CA GLU A 21 -6.75 2.84 -22.74
C GLU A 21 -6.73 1.33 -23.04
N ASP A 22 -5.54 0.76 -23.26
CA ASP A 22 -5.34 -0.67 -23.53
C ASP A 22 -4.20 -1.20 -22.63
N PRO A 23 -4.48 -1.55 -21.36
CA PRO A 23 -3.48 -2.13 -20.48
C PRO A 23 -3.04 -3.49 -21.01
N LYS A 24 -1.78 -3.60 -21.37
CA LYS A 24 -1.18 -4.87 -21.81
C LYS A 24 -0.73 -5.64 -20.59
N GLY A 25 -1.15 -6.90 -20.50
CA GLY A 25 -0.72 -7.83 -19.45
C GLY A 25 -1.69 -7.97 -18.28
N GLU A 26 -1.41 -8.94 -17.43
CA GLU A 26 -2.22 -9.17 -16.23
C GLU A 26 -1.97 -8.09 -15.18
N PRO A 27 -3.00 -7.63 -14.48
CA PRO A 27 -2.85 -6.59 -13.47
C PRO A 27 -2.05 -7.13 -12.27
N ILE A 28 -1.13 -6.32 -11.77
CA ILE A 28 -0.36 -6.60 -10.56
C ILE A 28 -0.26 -5.35 -9.70
N VAL A 29 -0.45 -5.51 -8.39
CA VAL A 29 -0.37 -4.37 -7.47
C VAL A 29 1.06 -4.14 -7.02
N VAL A 30 1.47 -2.89 -7.02
CA VAL A 30 2.75 -2.43 -6.48
C VAL A 30 2.49 -1.42 -5.37
N LEU A 31 2.96 -1.71 -4.16
CA LEU A 31 2.93 -0.75 -3.06
C LEU A 31 3.95 0.35 -3.33
N MET A 32 3.45 1.54 -3.65
CA MET A 32 4.26 2.68 -4.05
C MET A 32 4.56 3.59 -2.85
N SER A 33 5.84 3.78 -2.58
CA SER A 33 6.31 4.75 -1.57
C SER A 33 6.76 6.08 -2.17
N GLY A 34 6.98 6.12 -3.50
CA GLY A 34 7.64 7.22 -4.20
C GLY A 34 9.17 7.14 -4.18
N GLY A 35 9.75 6.16 -3.49
CA GLY A 35 11.18 5.90 -3.50
C GLY A 35 11.64 5.12 -4.74
N VAL A 36 12.96 5.06 -4.95
CA VAL A 36 13.59 4.43 -6.11
C VAL A 36 13.20 2.97 -6.27
N ASP A 37 13.20 2.20 -5.19
CA ASP A 37 12.96 0.75 -5.25
C ASP A 37 11.56 0.41 -5.75
N SER A 38 10.52 1.08 -5.22
CA SER A 38 9.14 0.86 -5.66
C SER A 38 8.91 1.33 -7.09
N SER A 39 9.54 2.43 -7.49
CA SER A 39 9.48 2.97 -8.85
C SER A 39 10.13 2.04 -9.85
N LEU A 40 11.33 1.54 -9.54
CA LEU A 40 12.04 0.57 -10.36
C LEU A 40 11.28 -0.76 -10.45
N THR A 41 10.68 -1.21 -9.36
CA THR A 41 9.86 -2.43 -9.37
C THR A 41 8.69 -2.30 -10.34
N ALA A 42 7.98 -1.16 -10.31
CA ALA A 42 6.88 -0.91 -11.24
C ALA A 42 7.35 -0.91 -12.70
N GLN A 43 8.48 -0.25 -12.99
CA GLN A 43 9.06 -0.21 -14.33
C GLN A 43 9.46 -1.61 -14.82
N LEU A 44 10.15 -2.41 -13.99
CA LEU A 44 10.58 -3.76 -14.36
C LEU A 44 9.38 -4.69 -14.63
N LEU A 45 8.29 -4.53 -13.86
CA LEU A 45 7.06 -5.27 -14.12
C LEU A 45 6.45 -4.91 -15.47
N MET A 46 6.42 -3.63 -15.83
CA MET A 46 5.97 -3.20 -17.16
C MET A 46 6.85 -3.79 -18.26
N ASP A 47 8.16 -3.73 -18.11
CA ASP A 47 9.13 -4.27 -19.08
C ASP A 47 8.98 -5.78 -19.27
N THR A 48 8.52 -6.49 -18.25
CA THR A 48 8.24 -7.95 -18.31
C THR A 48 6.81 -8.29 -18.74
N GLY A 49 6.01 -7.29 -19.12
CA GLY A 49 4.68 -7.49 -19.70
C GLY A 49 3.53 -7.54 -18.70
N TRP A 50 3.76 -7.15 -17.44
CA TRP A 50 2.70 -6.95 -16.45
C TRP A 50 2.04 -5.58 -16.60
N ASN A 51 0.84 -5.45 -16.03
CA ASN A 51 0.13 -4.18 -15.94
C ASN A 51 0.10 -3.70 -14.47
N PRO A 52 1.11 -2.93 -14.01
CA PRO A 52 1.18 -2.52 -12.62
C PRO A 52 0.08 -1.51 -12.27
N VAL A 53 -0.45 -1.68 -11.06
CA VAL A 53 -1.36 -0.73 -10.41
C VAL A 53 -0.69 -0.24 -9.13
N GLY A 54 -0.41 1.05 -9.05
CA GLY A 54 0.22 1.66 -7.87
C GLY A 54 -0.78 1.83 -6.73
N VAL A 55 -0.38 1.43 -5.52
CA VAL A 55 -1.19 1.63 -4.31
C VAL A 55 -0.33 2.24 -3.21
N THR A 56 -0.80 3.33 -2.61
CA THR A 56 -0.11 4.01 -1.51
C THR A 56 -1.01 4.11 -0.29
N MET A 57 -0.48 3.68 0.85
CA MET A 57 -1.17 3.83 2.14
C MET A 57 -1.07 5.27 2.65
N ARG A 58 -2.18 5.83 3.12
CA ARG A 58 -2.18 7.04 3.91
C ARG A 58 -2.05 6.69 5.38
N ILE A 59 -0.92 7.10 5.97
CA ILE A 59 -0.66 6.96 7.39
C ILE A 59 -0.85 8.31 8.09
N PRO A 60 -1.12 8.33 9.42
CA PRO A 60 -1.26 9.58 10.17
C PRO A 60 0.01 10.42 10.08
N VAL A 61 -0.16 11.71 9.84
CA VAL A 61 0.92 12.70 9.88
C VAL A 61 0.79 13.46 11.19
N VAL A 62 1.89 13.57 11.95
CA VAL A 62 1.93 14.35 13.18
C VAL A 62 1.96 15.84 12.82
N ASP A 63 1.01 16.59 13.36
CA ASP A 63 0.97 18.04 13.17
C ASP A 63 2.26 18.66 13.74
N GLY A 64 2.92 19.50 12.95
CA GLY A 64 4.14 20.21 13.35
C GLY A 64 5.46 19.63 12.84
N CYS A 65 5.49 18.48 12.19
CA CYS A 65 6.74 17.95 11.60
C CYS A 65 7.02 18.41 10.17
N GLY A 66 6.36 19.47 9.71
CA GLY A 66 6.63 20.08 8.39
C GLY A 66 6.13 19.27 7.18
N VAL A 67 5.60 18.09 7.40
CA VAL A 67 5.01 17.26 6.35
C VAL A 67 3.51 17.51 6.31
N SER A 68 3.02 18.00 5.20
CA SER A 68 1.57 18.20 4.99
C SER A 68 0.88 16.86 4.74
N ARG A 69 -0.32 16.67 5.29
CA ARG A 69 -1.20 15.54 4.93
C ARG A 69 -1.39 15.37 3.43
N ARG A 70 -1.33 16.46 2.68
CA ARG A 70 -1.46 16.49 1.22
C ARG A 70 -0.20 15.98 0.50
N SER A 71 0.98 16.04 1.15
CA SER A 71 2.25 15.59 0.55
C SER A 71 2.54 14.11 0.77
N CYS A 72 1.82 13.44 1.69
CA CYS A 72 2.00 12.02 1.92
C CYS A 72 1.57 11.23 0.67
N GLY A 73 2.52 10.55 0.03
CA GLY A 73 2.31 9.76 -1.18
C GLY A 73 2.22 10.56 -2.49
N THR A 74 2.39 11.89 -2.45
CA THR A 74 2.38 12.72 -3.68
C THR A 74 3.49 12.30 -4.64
N GLU A 75 4.67 11.97 -4.14
CA GLU A 75 5.79 11.49 -4.95
C GLU A 75 5.45 10.18 -5.66
N ALA A 76 4.80 9.24 -4.96
CA ALA A 76 4.32 8.00 -5.56
C ALA A 76 3.31 8.25 -6.69
N ALA A 77 2.40 9.21 -6.48
CA ALA A 77 1.42 9.60 -7.49
C ALA A 77 2.09 10.21 -8.73
N PHE A 78 3.12 11.06 -8.57
CA PHE A 78 3.88 11.59 -9.69
C PHE A 78 4.61 10.49 -10.47
N VAL A 79 5.26 9.55 -9.77
CA VAL A 79 5.92 8.42 -10.42
C VAL A 79 4.92 7.59 -11.22
N CYS A 80 3.78 7.23 -10.64
CA CYS A 80 2.76 6.47 -11.34
C CYS A 80 2.23 7.21 -12.57
N ARG A 81 2.02 8.52 -12.47
CA ARG A 81 1.65 9.35 -13.62
C ARG A 81 2.71 9.30 -14.73
N ASP A 82 3.97 9.46 -14.37
CA ASP A 82 5.07 9.50 -15.33
C ASP A 82 5.30 8.13 -15.99
N LEU A 83 4.98 7.03 -15.27
CA LEU A 83 4.95 5.67 -15.80
C LEU A 83 3.66 5.35 -16.61
N GLY A 84 2.63 6.20 -16.53
CA GLY A 84 1.34 5.95 -17.19
C GLY A 84 0.52 4.82 -16.56
N ILE A 85 0.73 4.52 -15.26
CA ILE A 85 0.01 3.49 -14.52
C ILE A 85 -1.03 4.09 -13.56
N PRO A 86 -2.16 3.40 -13.30
CA PRO A 86 -3.15 3.86 -12.33
C PRO A 86 -2.57 3.87 -10.93
N HIS A 87 -3.00 4.86 -10.12
CA HIS A 87 -2.55 5.01 -8.75
C HIS A 87 -3.73 5.26 -7.79
N TYR A 88 -3.82 4.45 -6.74
CA TYR A 88 -4.85 4.54 -5.71
C TYR A 88 -4.25 4.85 -4.35
N PHE A 89 -4.99 5.61 -3.55
CA PHE A 89 -4.71 5.77 -2.12
C PHE A 89 -5.63 4.87 -1.30
N VAL A 90 -5.06 4.27 -0.25
CA VAL A 90 -5.80 3.53 0.79
C VAL A 90 -5.72 4.33 2.08
N ASP A 91 -6.86 4.70 2.65
CA ASP A 91 -6.90 5.35 3.95
C ASP A 91 -6.73 4.33 5.07
N THR A 92 -5.55 4.32 5.66
CA THR A 92 -5.20 3.44 6.78
C THR A 92 -4.95 4.21 8.06
N GLU A 93 -5.29 5.51 8.13
CA GLU A 93 -4.93 6.38 9.27
C GLU A 93 -5.45 5.83 10.61
N ASN A 94 -6.71 5.45 10.68
CA ASN A 94 -7.31 4.94 11.92
C ASN A 94 -6.72 3.59 12.31
N THR A 95 -6.65 2.66 11.37
CA THR A 95 -6.10 1.31 11.63
C THR A 95 -4.63 1.38 11.99
N PHE A 96 -3.85 2.26 11.36
CA PHE A 96 -2.45 2.48 11.72
C PHE A 96 -2.30 2.99 13.15
N ARG A 97 -3.16 3.91 13.56
CA ARG A 97 -3.17 4.43 14.95
C ARG A 97 -3.47 3.33 15.95
N GLU A 98 -4.49 2.52 15.69
CA GLU A 98 -4.94 1.46 16.61
C GLU A 98 -4.01 0.26 16.65
N SER A 99 -3.49 -0.17 15.48
CA SER A 99 -2.71 -1.42 15.37
C SER A 99 -1.20 -1.22 15.48
N VAL A 100 -0.69 0.00 15.29
CA VAL A 100 0.74 0.28 15.31
C VAL A 100 1.11 1.32 16.37
N ILE A 101 0.49 2.52 16.34
CA ILE A 101 0.92 3.61 17.23
C ILE A 101 0.57 3.30 18.68
N GLU A 102 -0.66 2.87 18.95
CA GLU A 102 -1.09 2.64 20.32
C GLU A 102 -0.37 1.45 20.99
N PRO A 103 -0.22 0.28 20.35
CA PRO A 103 0.60 -0.81 20.91
C PRO A 103 2.06 -0.41 21.11
N PHE A 104 2.63 0.36 20.20
CA PHE A 104 4.00 0.90 20.33
C PHE A 104 4.13 1.78 21.57
N ARG A 105 3.20 2.71 21.77
CA ARG A 105 3.18 3.58 22.95
C ARG A 105 3.06 2.78 24.25
N GLN A 106 2.17 1.81 24.30
CA GLN A 106 1.97 0.97 25.48
C GLN A 106 3.18 0.11 25.79
N ALA A 107 3.84 -0.46 24.79
CA ALA A 107 5.05 -1.24 25.01
C ALA A 107 6.17 -0.40 25.67
N TYR A 108 6.39 0.84 25.20
CA TYR A 108 7.36 1.73 25.83
C TYR A 108 7.00 2.09 27.26
N LEU A 109 5.73 2.36 27.55
CA LEU A 109 5.27 2.62 28.92
C LEU A 109 5.51 1.43 29.86
N ASN A 110 5.50 0.21 29.31
CA ASN A 110 5.77 -1.02 30.05
C ASN A 110 7.28 -1.42 30.06
N GLY A 111 8.16 -0.55 29.58
CA GLY A 111 9.61 -0.81 29.54
C GLY A 111 10.04 -1.83 28.48
N GLN A 112 9.22 -2.10 27.48
CA GLN A 112 9.51 -3.00 26.37
C GLN A 112 9.99 -2.23 25.14
N THR A 113 10.80 -2.87 24.31
CA THR A 113 11.24 -2.29 23.02
C THR A 113 10.45 -2.95 21.88
N PRO A 114 9.39 -2.31 21.37
CA PRO A 114 8.57 -2.87 20.30
C PRO A 114 9.22 -2.73 18.93
N SER A 115 8.75 -3.54 17.97
CA SER A 115 9.12 -3.45 16.56
C SER A 115 7.91 -3.08 15.70
N PRO A 116 7.56 -1.80 15.60
CA PRO A 116 6.33 -1.36 14.92
C PRO A 116 6.30 -1.68 13.42
N CYS A 117 7.47 -1.90 12.80
CA CYS A 117 7.55 -2.30 11.40
C CYS A 117 6.97 -3.69 11.15
N VAL A 118 7.12 -4.61 12.09
CA VAL A 118 6.55 -5.97 11.99
C VAL A 118 5.03 -5.87 12.03
N ASP A 119 4.48 -5.15 13.00
CA ASP A 119 3.03 -4.96 13.14
C ASP A 119 2.42 -4.26 11.92
N CYS A 120 3.07 -3.21 11.42
CA CYS A 120 2.66 -2.50 10.23
C CYS A 120 2.66 -3.42 8.99
N ASN A 121 3.70 -4.21 8.79
CA ASN A 121 3.76 -5.12 7.65
C ASN A 121 2.67 -6.18 7.75
N THR A 122 2.51 -6.82 8.89
CA THR A 122 1.58 -7.94 9.08
C THR A 122 0.12 -7.48 8.99
N HIS A 123 -0.26 -6.46 9.77
CA HIS A 123 -1.67 -6.09 9.94
C HIS A 123 -2.17 -5.10 8.89
N LEU A 124 -1.29 -4.24 8.36
CA LEU A 124 -1.72 -3.25 7.37
C LEU A 124 -1.37 -3.67 5.94
N LYS A 125 -0.09 -3.86 5.64
CA LYS A 125 0.33 -4.07 4.26
C LYS A 125 -0.17 -5.39 3.70
N PHE A 126 0.07 -6.49 4.43
CA PHE A 126 -0.24 -7.83 3.94
C PHE A 126 -1.64 -8.34 4.31
N ASP A 127 -2.36 -7.65 5.14
CA ASP A 127 -3.73 -8.03 5.49
C ASP A 127 -4.73 -6.98 4.97
N LEU A 128 -4.74 -5.78 5.54
CA LEU A 128 -5.76 -4.79 5.29
C LEU A 128 -5.72 -4.22 3.87
N VAL A 129 -4.54 -3.77 3.43
CA VAL A 129 -4.36 -3.18 2.08
C VAL A 129 -4.59 -4.24 1.00
N TRP A 130 -4.09 -5.45 1.23
CA TRP A 130 -4.32 -6.57 0.34
C TRP A 130 -5.81 -6.88 0.17
N THR A 131 -6.53 -7.03 1.28
CA THR A 131 -7.96 -7.29 1.27
C THR A 131 -8.74 -6.17 0.57
N ALA A 132 -8.38 -4.90 0.81
CA ALA A 132 -9.01 -3.76 0.17
C ALA A 132 -8.81 -3.78 -1.36
N VAL A 133 -7.62 -4.09 -1.82
CA VAL A 133 -7.28 -4.19 -3.25
C VAL A 133 -8.04 -5.35 -3.92
N GLU A 134 -8.02 -6.53 -3.32
CA GLU A 134 -8.71 -7.71 -3.85
C GLU A 134 -10.21 -7.46 -3.99
N GLN A 135 -10.83 -6.89 -2.98
CA GLN A 135 -12.27 -6.66 -2.98
C GLN A 135 -12.74 -5.52 -3.88
N GLN A 136 -11.95 -4.46 -4.01
CA GLN A 136 -12.37 -3.26 -4.72
C GLN A 136 -11.83 -3.17 -6.16
N LEU A 137 -10.68 -3.77 -6.43
CA LEU A 137 -10.08 -3.81 -7.77
C LEU A 137 -10.20 -5.17 -8.46
N GLY A 138 -10.56 -6.23 -7.71
CA GLY A 138 -10.65 -7.58 -8.24
C GLY A 138 -9.30 -8.18 -8.65
N ILE A 139 -8.19 -7.57 -8.23
CA ILE A 139 -6.85 -8.04 -8.54
C ILE A 139 -6.47 -9.08 -7.51
N GLN A 140 -6.39 -10.32 -7.95
CA GLN A 140 -5.86 -11.41 -7.12
C GLN A 140 -4.34 -11.35 -7.13
N LEU A 141 -3.77 -10.93 -6.02
CA LEU A 141 -2.34 -10.96 -5.82
C LEU A 141 -1.91 -12.41 -5.63
N LEU A 142 -1.49 -13.06 -6.68
CA LEU A 142 -0.85 -14.36 -6.60
C LEU A 142 0.55 -14.16 -6.00
N TYR A 143 0.65 -14.14 -4.66
CA TYR A 143 1.90 -14.47 -4.00
C TYR A 143 2.16 -15.96 -4.25
N ARG A 144 2.78 -16.27 -5.37
CA ARG A 144 3.42 -17.57 -5.53
C ARG A 144 4.66 -17.57 -4.64
N GLN A 145 4.54 -18.18 -3.47
CA GLN A 145 5.74 -18.70 -2.83
C GLN A 145 6.52 -19.49 -3.89
N PRO A 146 7.81 -19.20 -4.12
CA PRO A 146 8.61 -20.09 -4.94
C PRO A 146 8.47 -21.48 -4.34
N LYS A 147 7.91 -22.42 -5.11
CA LYS A 147 7.88 -23.82 -4.71
C LYS A 147 9.31 -24.21 -4.40
N GLY A 148 9.49 -24.82 -3.23
CA GLY A 148 10.74 -25.11 -2.60
C GLY A 148 11.85 -25.45 -3.56
N VAL A 149 12.98 -24.81 -3.32
CA VAL A 149 14.27 -25.37 -3.67
C VAL A 149 14.48 -26.48 -2.64
N GLU A 150 14.31 -27.74 -3.06
CA GLU A 150 14.86 -28.89 -2.37
C GLU A 150 16.39 -28.82 -2.38
#